data_3d363ea13d4d263acb3b5acc45ad10f0
#
_entry.id   3d363ea13d4d263acb3b5acc45ad10f0
#
_cell.length_a   1.000
_cell.length_b   1.000
_cell.length_c   1.000
_cell.angle_alpha   90.00
_cell.angle_beta   90.00
_cell.angle_gamma   90.00
#
_symmetry.space_group_name_H-M   'P 1'
#
loop_
_entity.id
_entity.type
_entity.pdbx_description
1 polymer ?
#
loop_
_entity_poly.entity_id
_entity_poly.type
_entity_poly.pdbx_seq_one_letter_code
_entity_poly.pdbx_strand_id
1 'polypeptide(L)'
;MRPRPSTLAVWGVGLVLAYGLMSARTAPSPDWLWGDLPVLSGGRVKPLDSVARHSLLVLSGKQSVRMNGRPVGAAVWLKEMVFQPDVADTYPVFEIDDPDVLGSIGMASGRQRRYRFLDLQPHLSELQTQSERAGAVRPELRSRFQKALLRLWEQVLLYWRIQNTLRLTGPDSDLPGVTGSVQEIEAYQTALKERGGPVVDRPVAD
;
A
#
# COMPACT_ATOMS: atom_id res chain seq x y z
N MET A 1 -27.07 -16.93 -56.35
CA MET A 1 -27.11 -15.46 -56.17
C MET A 1 -25.78 -15.03 -55.59
N ARG A 2 -24.91 -14.36 -56.33
CA ARG A 2 -23.65 -13.79 -55.82
C ARG A 2 -23.93 -12.43 -55.21
N PRO A 3 -23.49 -12.14 -53.99
CA PRO A 3 -23.70 -10.82 -53.40
C PRO A 3 -22.98 -9.75 -54.23
N ARG A 4 -23.62 -8.62 -54.44
CA ARG A 4 -23.06 -7.47 -55.17
C ARG A 4 -21.84 -6.92 -54.41
N PRO A 5 -20.75 -6.51 -55.09
CA PRO A 5 -19.52 -6.05 -54.41
C PRO A 5 -19.75 -4.81 -53.51
N SER A 6 -20.77 -4.05 -53.73
CA SER A 6 -21.18 -2.92 -52.89
C SER A 6 -21.68 -3.32 -51.48
N THR A 7 -22.28 -4.51 -51.35
CA THR A 7 -22.75 -4.99 -50.04
C THR A 7 -21.62 -5.45 -49.13
N LEU A 8 -20.57 -6.05 -49.70
CA LEU A 8 -19.37 -6.47 -48.94
C LEU A 8 -18.57 -5.27 -48.41
N ALA A 9 -18.52 -4.16 -49.17
CA ALA A 9 -17.85 -2.94 -48.73
C ALA A 9 -18.59 -2.30 -47.54
N VAL A 10 -19.94 -2.28 -47.56
CA VAL A 10 -20.73 -1.73 -46.42
C VAL A 10 -20.55 -2.56 -45.15
N TRP A 11 -20.51 -3.90 -45.27
CA TRP A 11 -20.26 -4.77 -44.12
C TRP A 11 -18.82 -4.60 -43.56
N GLY A 12 -17.84 -4.41 -44.45
CA GLY A 12 -16.45 -4.14 -44.04
C GLY A 12 -16.31 -2.84 -43.26
N VAL A 13 -16.93 -1.75 -43.71
CA VAL A 13 -16.92 -0.46 -43.01
C VAL A 13 -17.69 -0.54 -41.68
N GLY A 14 -18.80 -1.25 -41.62
CA GLY A 14 -19.57 -1.48 -40.41
C GLY A 14 -18.78 -2.24 -39.33
N LEU A 15 -18.00 -3.26 -39.74
CA LEU A 15 -17.12 -4.04 -38.83
C LEU A 15 -15.96 -3.20 -38.29
N VAL A 16 -15.31 -2.38 -39.13
CA VAL A 16 -14.23 -1.49 -38.71
C VAL A 16 -14.74 -0.43 -37.75
N LEU A 17 -15.91 0.16 -38.02
CA LEU A 17 -16.54 1.13 -37.11
C LEU A 17 -16.95 0.48 -35.80
N ALA A 18 -17.52 -0.73 -35.82
CA ALA A 18 -17.87 -1.47 -34.61
C ALA A 18 -16.63 -1.82 -33.78
N TYR A 19 -15.54 -2.24 -34.42
CA TYR A 19 -14.25 -2.50 -33.75
C TYR A 19 -13.66 -1.20 -33.17
N GLY A 20 -13.71 -0.10 -33.92
CA GLY A 20 -13.27 1.22 -33.44
C GLY A 20 -14.07 1.71 -32.25
N LEU A 21 -15.41 1.53 -32.27
CA LEU A 21 -16.28 1.88 -31.14
C LEU A 21 -16.09 0.95 -29.92
N MET A 22 -15.79 -0.34 -30.13
CA MET A 22 -15.43 -1.24 -29.04
C MET A 22 -14.07 -0.90 -28.43
N SER A 23 -13.09 -0.52 -29.26
CA SER A 23 -11.77 -0.10 -28.80
C SER A 23 -11.79 1.27 -28.10
N ALA A 24 -12.70 2.16 -28.48
CA ALA A 24 -12.87 3.47 -27.85
C ALA A 24 -13.55 3.41 -26.46
N ARG A 25 -14.09 2.24 -26.08
CA ARG A 25 -14.74 2.06 -24.77
C ARG A 25 -13.81 1.81 -23.61
N THR A 26 -12.53 1.66 -23.83
CA THR A 26 -11.51 1.78 -22.79
C THR A 26 -11.03 3.22 -22.70
N ALA A 27 -11.95 4.15 -22.37
CA ALA A 27 -11.50 5.40 -21.77
C ALA A 27 -10.62 5.00 -20.57
N PRO A 28 -9.36 5.46 -20.49
CA PRO A 28 -8.51 5.16 -19.35
C PRO A 28 -9.28 5.59 -18.11
N SER A 29 -9.49 4.63 -17.19
CA SER A 29 -10.15 4.95 -15.93
C SER A 29 -9.35 6.08 -15.26
N PRO A 30 -9.99 6.98 -14.49
CA PRO A 30 -9.28 8.04 -13.75
C PRO A 30 -8.14 7.52 -12.87
N ASP A 31 -8.10 6.23 -12.63
CA ASP A 31 -7.11 5.52 -11.83
C ASP A 31 -5.69 5.53 -12.44
N TRP A 32 -5.56 5.65 -13.77
CA TRP A 32 -4.24 5.78 -14.40
C TRP A 32 -3.60 7.14 -14.10
N LEU A 33 -4.40 8.22 -14.06
CA LEU A 33 -3.93 9.57 -13.70
C LEU A 33 -3.36 9.59 -12.27
N TRP A 34 -3.97 8.85 -11.35
CA TRP A 34 -3.46 8.69 -10.00
C TRP A 34 -2.09 8.01 -9.99
N GLY A 35 -1.92 6.94 -10.77
CA GLY A 35 -0.66 6.21 -10.86
C GLY A 35 0.51 7.03 -11.42
N ASP A 36 0.24 7.99 -12.30
CA ASP A 36 1.25 8.82 -12.96
C ASP A 36 1.67 10.03 -12.12
N LEU A 37 0.98 10.33 -10.99
CA LEU A 37 1.36 11.43 -10.13
C LEU A 37 2.81 11.29 -9.65
N PRO A 38 3.65 12.34 -9.83
CA PRO A 38 5.01 12.32 -9.34
C PRO A 38 5.06 12.47 -7.83
N VAL A 39 5.77 11.57 -7.15
CA VAL A 39 5.99 11.62 -5.70
C VAL A 39 7.47 11.51 -5.37
N LEU A 40 7.89 12.22 -4.32
CA LEU A 40 9.25 12.09 -3.80
C LEU A 40 9.32 10.84 -2.90
N SER A 41 10.08 9.84 -3.32
CA SER A 41 10.28 8.61 -2.57
C SER A 41 11.73 8.18 -2.59
N GLY A 42 12.35 8.06 -1.40
CA GLY A 42 13.76 7.69 -1.27
C GLY A 42 14.71 8.69 -1.95
N GLY A 43 14.42 10.01 -1.86
CA GLY A 43 15.22 11.07 -2.47
C GLY A 43 15.09 11.20 -3.99
N ARG A 44 14.17 10.47 -4.63
CA ARG A 44 13.95 10.50 -6.08
C ARG A 44 12.47 10.72 -6.39
N VAL A 45 12.21 11.49 -7.45
CA VAL A 45 10.85 11.63 -7.99
C VAL A 45 10.52 10.36 -8.80
N LYS A 46 9.40 9.73 -8.46
CA LYS A 46 8.90 8.50 -9.10
C LYS A 46 7.41 8.61 -9.35
N PRO A 47 6.84 7.91 -10.36
CA PRO A 47 5.41 7.73 -10.48
C PRO A 47 4.84 7.02 -9.25
N LEU A 48 3.66 7.41 -8.81
CA LEU A 48 2.99 6.82 -7.65
C LEU A 48 2.73 5.32 -7.85
N ASP A 49 2.45 4.87 -9.09
CA ASP A 49 2.31 3.45 -9.43
C ASP A 49 3.59 2.65 -9.12
N SER A 50 4.76 3.24 -9.34
CA SER A 50 6.04 2.59 -8.98
C SER A 50 6.17 2.40 -7.46
N VAL A 51 5.73 3.38 -6.68
CA VAL A 51 5.70 3.30 -5.20
C VAL A 51 4.70 2.24 -4.75
N ALA A 52 3.50 2.22 -5.36
CA ALA A 52 2.46 1.26 -5.07
C ALA A 52 2.92 -0.20 -5.34
N ARG A 53 3.53 -0.44 -6.51
CA ARG A 53 4.08 -1.75 -6.88
C ARG A 53 5.19 -2.20 -5.94
N HIS A 54 6.07 -1.29 -5.56
CA HIS A 54 7.15 -1.59 -4.62
C HIS A 54 6.58 -1.94 -3.24
N SER A 55 5.61 -1.17 -2.75
CA SER A 55 4.96 -1.42 -1.47
C SER A 55 4.25 -2.78 -1.44
N LEU A 56 3.49 -3.12 -2.50
CA LEU A 56 2.88 -4.44 -2.62
C LEU A 56 3.91 -5.57 -2.71
N LEU A 57 5.03 -5.34 -3.40
CA LEU A 57 6.11 -6.33 -3.49
C LEU A 57 6.71 -6.61 -2.11
N VAL A 58 6.89 -5.60 -1.27
CA VAL A 58 7.38 -5.76 0.11
C VAL A 58 6.35 -6.47 0.98
N LEU A 59 5.05 -6.11 0.86
CA LEU A 59 3.98 -6.67 1.69
C LEU A 59 3.63 -8.11 1.31
N SER A 60 3.48 -8.39 0.01
CA SER A 60 2.89 -9.63 -0.49
C SER A 60 3.77 -10.44 -1.43
N GLY A 61 5.01 -10.00 -1.69
CA GLY A 61 5.89 -10.62 -2.68
C GLY A 61 5.40 -10.46 -4.13
N LYS A 62 4.35 -9.64 -4.39
CA LYS A 62 3.76 -9.44 -5.72
C LYS A 62 3.47 -7.96 -5.96
N GLN A 63 3.47 -7.54 -7.22
CA GLN A 63 3.19 -6.16 -7.63
C GLN A 63 1.70 -5.88 -7.90
N SER A 64 0.83 -6.82 -7.57
CA SER A 64 -0.62 -6.70 -7.69
C SER A 64 -1.29 -7.54 -6.62
N VAL A 65 -2.49 -7.19 -6.24
CA VAL A 65 -3.30 -7.93 -5.27
C VAL A 65 -4.54 -8.51 -5.95
N ARG A 66 -5.13 -9.56 -5.38
CA ARG A 66 -6.41 -10.10 -5.84
C ARG A 66 -7.47 -9.92 -4.79
N MET A 67 -8.62 -9.42 -5.22
CA MET A 67 -9.82 -9.30 -4.39
C MET A 67 -10.94 -10.12 -5.04
N ASN A 68 -11.48 -11.09 -4.31
CA ASN A 68 -12.54 -11.99 -4.83
C ASN A 68 -12.18 -12.64 -6.18
N GLY A 69 -10.91 -13.06 -6.34
CA GLY A 69 -10.41 -13.68 -7.57
C GLY A 69 -10.06 -12.70 -8.70
N ARG A 70 -10.41 -11.42 -8.60
CA ARG A 70 -10.12 -10.40 -9.61
C ARG A 70 -8.80 -9.68 -9.29
N PRO A 71 -7.95 -9.43 -10.29
CA PRO A 71 -6.73 -8.67 -10.08
C PRO A 71 -7.07 -7.19 -9.85
N VAL A 72 -6.43 -6.58 -8.86
CA VAL A 72 -6.48 -5.16 -8.56
C VAL A 72 -5.08 -4.59 -8.80
N GLY A 73 -5.00 -3.53 -9.58
CA GLY A 73 -3.74 -2.84 -9.89
C GLY A 73 -3.15 -2.15 -8.65
N ALA A 74 -1.84 -2.01 -8.63
CA ALA A 74 -1.13 -1.43 -7.49
C ALA A 74 -1.57 0.02 -7.20
N ALA A 75 -1.76 0.83 -8.24
CA ALA A 75 -2.19 2.22 -8.08
C ALA A 75 -3.61 2.32 -7.48
N VAL A 76 -4.53 1.42 -7.89
CA VAL A 76 -5.89 1.35 -7.34
C VAL A 76 -5.84 0.95 -5.87
N TRP A 77 -5.10 -0.11 -5.54
CA TRP A 77 -4.89 -0.54 -4.16
C TRP A 77 -4.32 0.59 -3.29
N LEU A 78 -3.30 1.31 -3.77
CA LEU A 78 -2.72 2.42 -3.01
C LEU A 78 -3.70 3.58 -2.81
N LYS A 79 -4.53 3.88 -3.83
CA LYS A 79 -5.60 4.87 -3.72
C LYS A 79 -6.60 4.50 -2.62
N GLU A 80 -7.01 3.24 -2.57
CA GLU A 80 -7.92 2.75 -1.52
C GLU A 80 -7.25 2.78 -0.15
N MET A 81 -5.96 2.43 -0.05
CA MET A 81 -5.19 2.53 1.19
C MET A 81 -5.25 3.93 1.81
N VAL A 82 -5.20 4.96 0.97
CA VAL A 82 -5.14 6.35 1.41
C VAL A 82 -6.52 6.94 1.68
N PHE A 83 -7.50 6.64 0.82
CA PHE A 83 -8.83 7.28 0.84
C PHE A 83 -9.95 6.41 1.39
N GLN A 84 -9.77 5.09 1.37
CA GLN A 84 -10.78 4.11 1.82
C GLN A 84 -10.09 2.99 2.62
N PRO A 85 -9.49 3.31 3.78
CA PRO A 85 -8.71 2.36 4.57
C PRO A 85 -9.52 1.11 4.93
N ASP A 86 -10.80 1.25 5.25
CA ASP A 86 -11.67 0.12 5.59
C ASP A 86 -11.77 -0.90 4.44
N VAL A 87 -11.78 -0.44 3.19
CA VAL A 87 -11.73 -1.31 2.00
C VAL A 87 -10.35 -1.93 1.87
N ALA A 88 -9.30 -1.13 2.04
CA ALA A 88 -7.92 -1.61 1.94
C ALA A 88 -7.59 -2.69 2.97
N ASP A 89 -8.14 -2.61 4.18
CA ASP A 89 -7.93 -3.57 5.26
C ASP A 89 -8.50 -4.97 4.95
N THR A 90 -9.38 -5.07 3.95
CA THR A 90 -9.92 -6.35 3.45
C THR A 90 -9.02 -7.08 2.45
N TYR A 91 -7.97 -6.44 1.94
CA TYR A 91 -7.08 -7.06 0.97
C TYR A 91 -6.09 -8.05 1.63
N PRO A 92 -5.94 -9.27 1.08
CA PRO A 92 -5.00 -10.27 1.59
C PRO A 92 -3.58 -9.97 1.12
N VAL A 93 -2.94 -8.96 1.72
CA VAL A 93 -1.62 -8.46 1.33
C VAL A 93 -0.47 -9.01 2.17
N PHE A 94 -0.73 -9.58 3.35
CA PHE A 94 0.31 -10.13 4.22
C PHE A 94 0.54 -11.61 3.91
N GLU A 95 1.72 -11.95 3.42
CA GLU A 95 2.11 -13.34 3.17
C GLU A 95 2.89 -13.89 4.36
N ILE A 96 2.31 -14.89 5.05
CA ILE A 96 2.90 -15.53 6.22
C ILE A 96 3.06 -17.02 5.90
N ASP A 97 4.29 -17.43 5.65
CA ASP A 97 4.62 -18.81 5.28
C ASP A 97 5.02 -19.67 6.47
N ASP A 98 5.41 -19.05 7.58
CA ASP A 98 5.89 -19.75 8.77
C ASP A 98 4.73 -19.94 9.77
N PRO A 99 4.26 -21.18 10.00
CA PRO A 99 3.17 -21.46 10.92
C PRO A 99 3.52 -21.12 12.39
N ASP A 100 4.81 -21.13 12.76
CA ASP A 100 5.24 -20.80 14.12
C ASP A 100 5.01 -19.31 14.40
N VAL A 101 5.11 -18.45 13.38
CA VAL A 101 4.78 -17.02 13.51
C VAL A 101 3.31 -16.84 13.85
N LEU A 102 2.41 -17.55 13.18
CA LEU A 102 0.96 -17.49 13.49
C LEU A 102 0.69 -17.99 14.90
N GLY A 103 1.26 -19.13 15.29
CA GLY A 103 1.12 -19.68 16.63
C GLY A 103 1.63 -18.72 17.72
N SER A 104 2.75 -18.03 17.48
CA SER A 104 3.34 -17.10 18.46
C SER A 104 2.49 -15.87 18.74
N ILE A 105 1.63 -15.47 17.81
CA ILE A 105 0.70 -14.34 17.96
C ILE A 105 -0.75 -14.80 18.27
N GLY A 106 -0.95 -16.09 18.57
CA GLY A 106 -2.25 -16.63 18.92
C GLY A 106 -3.21 -16.85 17.75
N MET A 107 -2.71 -16.89 16.51
CA MET A 107 -3.50 -17.20 15.32
C MET A 107 -3.44 -18.69 14.99
N ALA A 108 -4.56 -19.26 14.59
CA ALA A 108 -4.59 -20.65 14.10
C ALA A 108 -3.89 -20.75 12.74
N SER A 109 -2.97 -21.69 12.61
CA SER A 109 -2.38 -22.02 11.31
C SER A 109 -3.38 -22.76 10.44
N GLY A 110 -3.58 -22.27 9.21
CA GLY A 110 -4.50 -22.85 8.23
C GLY A 110 -3.81 -23.14 6.90
N ARG A 111 -4.60 -23.57 5.90
CA ARG A 111 -4.10 -23.71 4.50
C ARG A 111 -3.87 -22.35 3.83
N GLN A 112 -4.35 -21.28 4.44
CA GLN A 112 -4.24 -19.91 3.97
C GLN A 112 -2.83 -19.40 4.22
N ARG A 113 -2.22 -18.79 3.21
CA ARG A 113 -0.90 -18.15 3.31
C ARG A 113 -0.97 -16.64 3.30
N ARG A 114 -2.14 -16.08 2.96
CA ARG A 114 -2.33 -14.64 2.82
C ARG A 114 -3.41 -14.18 3.76
N TYR A 115 -3.08 -13.15 4.50
CA TYR A 115 -3.89 -12.59 5.56
C TYR A 115 -4.20 -11.12 5.25
N ARG A 116 -5.37 -10.69 5.71
CA ARG A 116 -5.80 -9.29 5.63
C ARG A 116 -5.29 -8.55 6.86
N PHE A 117 -5.25 -7.22 6.79
CA PHE A 117 -4.93 -6.44 7.97
C PHE A 117 -5.94 -6.68 9.09
N LEU A 118 -7.24 -6.79 8.77
CA LEU A 118 -8.30 -7.13 9.72
C LEU A 118 -8.05 -8.44 10.48
N ASP A 119 -7.40 -9.43 9.84
CA ASP A 119 -7.09 -10.71 10.47
C ASP A 119 -5.94 -10.56 11.50
N LEU A 120 -5.02 -9.63 11.26
CA LEU A 120 -3.87 -9.35 12.12
C LEU A 120 -4.17 -8.35 13.23
N GLN A 121 -5.14 -7.47 13.03
CA GLN A 121 -5.46 -6.35 13.92
C GLN A 121 -5.64 -6.77 15.39
N PRO A 122 -6.38 -7.84 15.73
CA PRO A 122 -6.54 -8.28 17.13
C PRO A 122 -5.23 -8.78 17.77
N HIS A 123 -4.23 -9.11 16.96
CA HIS A 123 -2.98 -9.76 17.39
C HIS A 123 -1.77 -8.81 17.36
N LEU A 124 -1.97 -7.52 17.05
CA LEU A 124 -0.87 -6.57 16.84
C LEU A 124 -0.05 -6.32 18.09
N SER A 125 -0.67 -6.28 19.27
CA SER A 125 0.05 -6.09 20.54
C SER A 125 1.00 -7.24 20.84
N GLU A 126 0.55 -8.48 20.59
CA GLU A 126 1.39 -9.65 20.77
C GLU A 126 2.51 -9.71 19.71
N LEU A 127 2.16 -9.41 18.44
CA LEU A 127 3.14 -9.32 17.36
C LEU A 127 4.24 -8.29 17.68
N GLN A 128 3.87 -7.13 18.21
CA GLN A 128 4.83 -6.10 18.65
C GLN A 128 5.75 -6.66 19.75
N THR A 129 5.17 -7.21 20.81
CA THR A 129 5.92 -7.75 21.94
C THR A 129 6.91 -8.84 21.51
N GLN A 130 6.47 -9.76 20.67
CA GLN A 130 7.32 -10.81 20.15
C GLN A 130 8.42 -10.27 19.23
N SER A 131 8.10 -9.25 18.43
CA SER A 131 9.06 -8.60 17.54
C SER A 131 10.13 -7.83 18.30
N GLU A 132 9.78 -7.17 19.39
CA GLU A 132 10.75 -6.50 20.29
C GLU A 132 11.72 -7.52 20.89
N ARG A 133 11.20 -8.66 21.38
CA ARG A 133 12.04 -9.76 21.89
C ARG A 133 12.98 -10.32 20.81
N ALA A 134 12.47 -10.53 19.59
CA ALA A 134 13.28 -10.99 18.47
C ALA A 134 14.30 -9.94 18.04
N GLY A 135 13.95 -8.65 18.11
CA GLY A 135 14.82 -7.52 17.80
C GLY A 135 16.00 -7.38 18.74
N ALA A 136 15.85 -7.75 20.04
CA ALA A 136 16.90 -7.73 21.02
C ALA A 136 18.04 -8.74 20.72
N VAL A 137 17.79 -9.75 19.88
CA VAL A 137 18.80 -10.72 19.45
C VAL A 137 19.65 -10.13 18.32
N ARG A 138 20.98 -10.28 18.42
CA ARG A 138 21.89 -9.83 17.35
C ARG A 138 21.49 -10.43 16.00
N PRO A 139 21.53 -9.68 14.88
CA PRO A 139 21.04 -10.10 13.57
C PRO A 139 21.62 -11.44 13.08
N GLU A 140 22.91 -11.70 13.39
CA GLU A 140 23.63 -12.89 12.96
C GLU A 140 23.14 -14.15 13.70
N LEU A 141 22.63 -13.99 14.92
CA LEU A 141 22.16 -15.07 15.79
C LEU A 141 20.66 -15.33 15.68
N ARG A 142 19.94 -14.53 14.92
CA ARG A 142 18.48 -14.67 14.77
C ARG A 142 18.12 -15.96 14.06
N SER A 143 17.22 -16.72 14.67
CA SER A 143 16.63 -17.90 14.06
C SER A 143 15.77 -17.52 12.82
N ARG A 144 15.40 -18.53 12.01
CA ARG A 144 14.49 -18.34 10.88
C ARG A 144 13.14 -17.76 11.33
N PHE A 145 12.59 -18.28 12.42
CA PHE A 145 11.37 -17.79 13.06
C PHE A 145 11.48 -16.30 13.43
N GLN A 146 12.53 -15.90 14.14
CA GLN A 146 12.72 -14.50 14.55
C GLN A 146 12.84 -13.55 13.34
N LYS A 147 13.52 -13.97 12.28
CA LYS A 147 13.60 -13.20 11.03
C LYS A 147 12.24 -13.07 10.36
N ALA A 148 11.43 -14.14 10.32
CA ALA A 148 10.09 -14.12 9.75
C ALA A 148 9.14 -13.21 10.55
N LEU A 149 9.22 -13.26 11.88
CA LEU A 149 8.44 -12.42 12.78
C LEU A 149 8.78 -10.93 12.62
N LEU A 150 10.05 -10.57 12.61
CA LEU A 150 10.50 -9.20 12.37
C LEU A 150 10.07 -8.69 10.99
N ARG A 151 10.15 -9.54 9.96
CA ARG A 151 9.68 -9.20 8.61
C ARG A 151 8.18 -8.89 8.60
N LEU A 152 7.37 -9.69 9.27
CA LEU A 152 5.93 -9.43 9.38
C LEU A 152 5.66 -8.11 10.09
N TRP A 153 6.39 -7.82 11.17
CA TRP A 153 6.26 -6.55 11.89
C TRP A 153 6.63 -5.35 11.00
N GLU A 154 7.74 -5.43 10.26
CA GLU A 154 8.14 -4.41 9.30
C GLU A 154 7.09 -4.18 8.20
N GLN A 155 6.43 -5.25 7.74
CA GLN A 155 5.33 -5.17 6.78
C GLN A 155 4.12 -4.45 7.38
N VAL A 156 3.75 -4.74 8.63
CA VAL A 156 2.67 -4.04 9.34
C VAL A 156 2.99 -2.56 9.51
N LEU A 157 4.21 -2.23 9.90
CA LEU A 157 4.65 -0.82 10.03
C LEU A 157 4.63 -0.09 8.69
N LEU A 158 5.03 -0.76 7.60
CA LEU A 158 4.95 -0.19 6.25
C LEU A 158 3.49 0.06 5.87
N TYR A 159 2.59 -0.91 6.14
CA TYR A 159 1.17 -0.79 5.87
C TYR A 159 0.57 0.43 6.58
N TRP A 160 0.78 0.59 7.87
CA TRP A 160 0.32 1.74 8.64
C TRP A 160 0.90 3.06 8.15
N ARG A 161 2.18 3.08 7.80
CA ARG A 161 2.82 4.29 7.26
C ARG A 161 2.15 4.73 5.97
N ILE A 162 1.85 3.81 5.06
CA ILE A 162 1.17 4.12 3.80
C ILE A 162 -0.24 4.63 4.07
N GLN A 163 -1.01 3.93 4.90
CA GLN A 163 -2.39 4.28 5.24
C GLN A 163 -2.49 5.68 5.85
N ASN A 164 -1.48 6.09 6.62
CA ASN A 164 -1.46 7.38 7.31
C ASN A 164 -0.66 8.47 6.57
N THR A 165 -0.17 8.21 5.36
CA THR A 165 0.68 9.17 4.62
C THR A 165 -0.01 10.50 4.34
N LEU A 166 -1.33 10.53 4.14
CA LEU A 166 -2.12 11.73 3.89
C LEU A 166 -3.10 12.06 5.03
N ARG A 167 -3.10 11.31 6.13
CA ARG A 167 -3.85 11.73 7.30
C ARG A 167 -3.14 12.94 7.92
N LEU A 168 -3.80 14.07 7.88
CA LEU A 168 -3.46 15.19 8.73
C LEU A 168 -3.65 14.68 10.17
N THR A 169 -2.57 14.64 10.94
CA THR A 169 -2.60 14.23 12.34
C THR A 169 -3.45 15.21 13.12
N GLY A 170 -4.73 14.88 13.31
CA GLY A 170 -5.57 15.58 14.26
C GLY A 170 -5.17 15.20 15.70
N PRO A 171 -5.57 16.00 16.71
CA PRO A 171 -5.25 15.74 18.11
C PRO A 171 -5.77 14.41 18.66
N ASP A 172 -6.66 13.72 17.93
CA ASP A 172 -7.29 12.46 18.32
C ASP A 172 -6.68 11.20 17.64
N SER A 173 -5.47 11.31 17.11
CA SER A 173 -4.82 10.11 16.55
C SER A 173 -4.28 9.23 17.67
N ASP A 174 -5.01 8.17 18.01
CA ASP A 174 -4.63 7.10 18.96
C ASP A 174 -3.47 6.21 18.45
N LEU A 175 -2.58 6.74 17.60
CA LEU A 175 -1.43 5.99 17.10
C LEU A 175 -0.26 6.11 18.08
N PRO A 176 0.06 5.06 18.83
CA PRO A 176 1.25 5.06 19.67
C PRO A 176 2.48 5.23 18.77
N GLY A 177 3.19 6.35 18.97
CA GLY A 177 4.41 6.67 18.24
C GLY A 177 4.33 7.84 17.25
N VAL A 178 3.13 8.30 16.86
CA VAL A 178 3.00 9.48 15.99
C VAL A 178 3.10 10.78 16.79
N THR A 179 2.64 10.78 18.05
CA THR A 179 2.82 11.90 18.98
C THR A 179 4.31 12.21 19.24
N GLY A 180 5.16 11.19 19.29
CA GLY A 180 6.61 11.37 19.37
C GLY A 180 7.17 12.11 18.15
N SER A 181 6.72 11.74 16.95
CA SER A 181 7.20 12.37 15.71
C SER A 181 6.79 13.82 15.55
N VAL A 182 5.60 14.22 16.02
CA VAL A 182 5.16 15.62 16.01
C VAL A 182 5.98 16.45 16.98
N GLN A 183 6.20 15.97 18.19
CA GLN A 183 7.07 16.62 19.17
C GLN A 183 8.53 16.71 18.71
N GLU A 184 9.05 15.67 18.04
CA GLU A 184 10.38 15.69 17.42
C GLU A 184 10.48 16.72 16.29
N ILE A 185 9.42 16.84 15.44
CA ILE A 185 9.37 17.85 14.38
C ILE A 185 9.29 19.25 14.97
N GLU A 186 8.49 19.48 16.00
CA GLU A 186 8.40 20.77 16.69
C GLU A 186 9.70 21.13 17.40
N ALA A 187 10.34 20.17 18.08
CA ALA A 187 11.65 20.36 18.68
C ALA A 187 12.73 20.66 17.63
N TYR A 188 12.70 19.99 16.49
CA TYR A 188 13.62 20.23 15.37
C TYR A 188 13.37 21.61 14.73
N GLN A 189 12.13 22.02 14.55
CA GLN A 189 11.78 23.36 14.05
C GLN A 189 12.22 24.47 15.01
N THR A 190 12.06 24.24 16.32
CA THR A 190 12.51 25.17 17.36
C THR A 190 14.03 25.30 17.34
N ALA A 191 14.73 24.18 17.25
CA ALA A 191 16.20 24.16 17.14
C ALA A 191 16.72 24.83 15.85
N LEU A 192 15.98 24.74 14.74
CA LEU A 192 16.28 25.43 13.49
C LEU A 192 16.08 26.94 13.62
N LYS A 193 15.02 27.39 14.31
CA LYS A 193 14.77 28.80 14.61
C LYS A 193 15.90 29.41 15.45
N GLU A 194 16.36 28.70 16.48
CA GLU A 194 17.48 29.13 17.34
C GLU A 194 18.82 29.21 16.60
N ARG A 195 19.01 28.39 15.54
CA ARG A 195 20.22 28.38 14.70
C ARG A 195 20.17 29.34 13.51
N GLY A 196 19.10 30.15 13.37
CA GLY A 196 18.96 31.11 12.27
C GLY A 196 18.74 30.46 10.88
N GLY A 197 18.23 29.26 10.84
CA GLY A 197 17.86 28.61 9.61
C GLY A 197 16.60 29.20 8.95
N PRO A 198 16.35 28.96 7.66
CA PRO A 198 15.19 29.48 6.96
C PRO A 198 13.89 28.94 7.58
N VAL A 199 13.11 29.81 8.16
CA VAL A 199 11.76 29.50 8.67
C VAL A 199 10.83 29.45 7.48
N VAL A 200 10.26 28.27 7.20
CA VAL A 200 9.15 28.14 6.25
C VAL A 200 7.87 28.53 6.99
N ASP A 201 7.57 29.84 7.00
CA ASP A 201 6.29 30.36 7.45
C ASP A 201 5.21 29.94 6.42
N ARG A 202 4.54 28.83 6.67
CA ARG A 202 3.25 28.55 6.03
C ARG A 202 2.16 28.87 7.04
N PRO A 203 1.28 29.85 6.75
CA PRO A 203 0.12 30.07 7.60
C PRO A 203 -0.73 28.79 7.55
N VAL A 204 -1.07 28.28 8.73
CA VAL A 204 -2.14 27.28 8.88
C VAL A 204 -3.40 28.00 8.46
N ALA A 205 -4.02 27.56 7.36
CA ALA A 205 -5.33 28.05 6.96
C ALA A 205 -6.35 27.54 7.98
N ASP A 206 -7.04 28.48 8.61
CA ASP A 206 -8.23 28.24 9.45
C ASP A 206 -9.35 27.54 8.67
#